data_27e274f48bf2f1a3e07640984007fce0
#
_entry.id   27e274f48bf2f1a3e07640984007fce0
#
_cell.length_a   1.000
_cell.length_b   1.000
_cell.length_c   1.000
_cell.angle_alpha   90.00
_cell.angle_beta   90.00
_cell.angle_gamma   90.00
#
_symmetry.space_group_name_H-M   'P 1'
#
loop_
_entity.id
_entity.type
_entity.pdbx_description
1 polymer ?
#
loop_
_entity_poly.entity_id
_entity_poly.type
_entity_poly.pdbx_seq_one_letter_code
_entity_poly.pdbx_strand_id
1 'polypeptide(L)'
;MTKSRQRKDPGPETFAAKVRVILFDIDGTLVLTGGAGVRAMTRAFHDVFSVPDAFGSVTMAGRTDAVIVSDAATVHGIPNDDPGLTSFRDVYLEHLRNEINAPGPRKGIMPGVRPLLDTLACRSDVYVALLTGNYEDAARVKLEYFDLWRYFPCGAFGDGAPDRNGLLPRAIETIRARGGPTVAPSEAIVVGDTPLDVACAAASGARSIAVATGSFGTDALRAAGADVVLHDLSDTQAVLRVLIESQSLA
;
A
#
# COMPACT_ATOMS: atom_id res chain seq x y z
N MET A 1 50.20 49.08 -8.72
CA MET A 1 48.71 49.03 -8.64
C MET A 1 48.29 47.59 -8.65
N THR A 2 48.11 47.00 -7.51
CA THR A 2 47.80 45.58 -7.34
C THR A 2 46.30 45.42 -7.10
N LYS A 3 45.56 44.81 -8.04
CA LYS A 3 44.12 44.56 -7.88
C LYS A 3 43.93 43.35 -6.98
N SER A 4 43.36 43.57 -5.80
CA SER A 4 42.93 42.52 -4.90
C SER A 4 41.68 41.81 -5.50
N ARG A 5 41.76 40.51 -5.74
CA ARG A 5 40.63 39.67 -6.07
C ARG A 5 39.86 39.36 -4.76
N GLN A 6 38.69 39.96 -4.62
CA GLN A 6 37.72 39.54 -3.60
C GLN A 6 37.23 38.12 -3.98
N ARG A 7 37.44 37.14 -3.07
CA ARG A 7 36.75 35.86 -3.11
C ARG A 7 35.28 36.12 -2.74
N LYS A 8 34.36 35.78 -3.64
CA LYS A 8 32.94 35.67 -3.32
C LYS A 8 32.80 34.49 -2.36
N ASP A 9 32.31 34.75 -1.13
CA ASP A 9 31.81 33.69 -0.25
C ASP A 9 30.65 32.98 -0.94
N PRO A 10 30.64 31.63 -1.02
CA PRO A 10 29.43 30.91 -1.38
C PRO A 10 28.41 31.14 -0.27
N GLY A 11 27.28 31.75 -0.61
CA GLY A 11 26.16 31.87 0.32
C GLY A 11 25.72 30.49 0.82
N PRO A 12 24.96 30.43 1.94
CA PRO A 12 24.56 29.17 2.53
C PRO A 12 23.79 28.35 1.48
N GLU A 13 24.34 27.18 1.11
CA GLU A 13 23.59 26.16 0.38
C GLU A 13 22.41 25.77 1.26
N THR A 14 21.22 26.25 0.89
CA THR A 14 19.97 25.75 1.44
C THR A 14 19.82 24.32 0.97
N PHE A 15 20.27 23.37 1.80
CA PHE A 15 19.93 21.97 1.62
C PHE A 15 18.40 21.87 1.71
N ALA A 16 17.74 21.74 0.58
CA ALA A 16 16.33 21.37 0.56
C ALA A 16 16.20 20.08 1.35
N ALA A 17 15.40 20.09 2.43
CA ALA A 17 15.20 18.92 3.27
C ALA A 17 14.79 17.76 2.37
N LYS A 18 15.50 16.61 2.50
CA LYS A 18 15.24 15.43 1.67
C LYS A 18 13.82 14.96 1.92
N VAL A 19 12.96 15.02 0.91
CA VAL A 19 11.57 14.57 1.00
C VAL A 19 11.54 13.04 1.16
N ARG A 20 10.82 12.56 2.17
CA ARG A 20 10.62 11.14 2.43
C ARG A 20 9.39 10.64 1.70
N VAL A 21 9.51 9.54 0.99
CA VAL A 21 8.40 8.84 0.35
C VAL A 21 7.94 7.71 1.27
N ILE A 22 6.67 7.75 1.67
CA ILE A 22 6.04 6.74 2.53
C ILE A 22 4.89 6.11 1.75
N LEU A 23 4.98 4.80 1.57
CA LEU A 23 4.05 3.99 0.79
C LEU A 23 3.20 3.14 1.73
N PHE A 24 1.89 3.29 1.67
CA PHE A 24 0.95 2.57 2.53
C PHE A 24 0.21 1.48 1.78
N ASP A 25 0.14 0.28 2.37
CA ASP A 25 -0.86 -0.71 2.01
C ASP A 25 -2.24 -0.31 2.57
N ILE A 26 -3.31 -1.01 2.16
CA ILE A 26 -4.69 -0.67 2.48
C ILE A 26 -5.31 -1.63 3.50
N ASP A 27 -5.51 -2.90 3.09
CA ASP A 27 -6.28 -3.87 3.87
C ASP A 27 -5.49 -4.38 5.07
N GLY A 28 -5.96 -4.11 6.29
CA GLY A 28 -5.23 -4.45 7.51
C GLY A 28 -4.23 -3.38 7.96
N THR A 29 -3.86 -2.44 7.09
CA THR A 29 -2.94 -1.33 7.37
C THR A 29 -3.68 -0.02 7.60
N LEU A 30 -4.46 0.44 6.62
CA LEU A 30 -5.27 1.67 6.71
C LEU A 30 -6.70 1.40 7.16
N VAL A 31 -7.31 0.35 6.63
CA VAL A 31 -8.72 0.00 6.88
C VAL A 31 -8.93 -1.51 6.92
N LEU A 32 -10.02 -1.92 7.57
CA LEU A 32 -10.66 -3.21 7.34
C LEU A 32 -12.09 -2.98 6.83
N THR A 33 -12.43 -3.63 5.73
CA THR A 33 -13.73 -3.49 5.08
C THR A 33 -14.80 -4.42 5.66
N GLY A 34 -14.48 -5.18 6.73
CA GLY A 34 -15.39 -6.17 7.31
C GLY A 34 -15.68 -7.34 6.35
N GLY A 35 -14.70 -7.70 5.51
CA GLY A 35 -14.81 -8.79 4.55
C GLY A 35 -15.53 -8.43 3.25
N ALA A 36 -15.82 -7.17 2.99
CA ALA A 36 -16.52 -6.73 1.77
C ALA A 36 -15.79 -7.15 0.49
N GLY A 37 -14.46 -7.03 0.47
CA GLY A 37 -13.65 -7.45 -0.69
C GLY A 37 -13.80 -8.94 -0.99
N VAL A 38 -13.70 -9.78 0.02
CA VAL A 38 -13.85 -11.26 -0.14
C VAL A 38 -15.25 -11.61 -0.62
N ARG A 39 -16.30 -11.05 0.01
CA ARG A 39 -17.67 -11.30 -0.40
C ARG A 39 -17.92 -10.85 -1.84
N ALA A 40 -17.42 -9.68 -2.22
CA ALA A 40 -17.56 -9.16 -3.57
C ALA A 40 -16.84 -10.03 -4.61
N MET A 41 -15.61 -10.47 -4.34
CA MET A 41 -14.88 -11.41 -5.22
C MET A 41 -15.62 -12.73 -5.35
N THR A 42 -16.12 -13.31 -4.25
CA THR A 42 -16.86 -14.57 -4.26
C THR A 42 -18.13 -14.47 -5.09
N ARG A 43 -18.89 -13.37 -4.94
CA ARG A 43 -20.09 -13.13 -5.77
C ARG A 43 -19.74 -12.95 -7.25
N ALA A 44 -18.74 -12.14 -7.53
CA ALA A 44 -18.30 -11.93 -8.91
C ALA A 44 -17.85 -13.23 -9.59
N PHE A 45 -17.11 -14.05 -8.87
CA PHE A 45 -16.65 -15.34 -9.40
C PHE A 45 -17.81 -16.31 -9.65
N HIS A 46 -18.80 -16.31 -8.74
CA HIS A 46 -20.04 -17.07 -8.95
C HIS A 46 -20.82 -16.57 -10.18
N ASP A 47 -20.97 -15.27 -10.34
CA ASP A 47 -21.75 -14.69 -11.44
C ASP A 47 -21.10 -14.92 -12.81
N VAL A 48 -19.75 -14.86 -12.87
CA VAL A 48 -19.00 -15.05 -14.12
C VAL A 48 -18.79 -16.51 -14.46
N PHE A 49 -18.47 -17.36 -13.47
CA PHE A 49 -18.03 -18.75 -13.71
C PHE A 49 -18.97 -19.80 -13.13
N SER A 50 -20.05 -19.41 -12.45
CA SER A 50 -20.99 -20.31 -11.77
C SER A 50 -20.32 -21.19 -10.68
N VAL A 51 -19.20 -20.71 -10.09
CA VAL A 51 -18.46 -21.39 -9.01
C VAL A 51 -18.78 -20.71 -7.68
N PRO A 52 -19.50 -21.35 -6.77
CA PRO A 52 -19.71 -20.84 -5.42
C PRO A 52 -18.44 -21.02 -4.58
N ASP A 53 -18.20 -20.12 -3.61
CA ASP A 53 -17.09 -20.21 -2.64
C ASP A 53 -15.71 -20.41 -3.26
N ALA A 54 -15.43 -19.73 -4.38
CA ALA A 54 -14.21 -19.93 -5.18
C ALA A 54 -12.91 -19.64 -4.43
N PHE A 55 -12.95 -18.87 -3.35
CA PHE A 55 -11.76 -18.39 -2.62
C PHE A 55 -11.52 -19.10 -1.30
N GLY A 56 -12.30 -20.12 -0.91
CA GLY A 56 -12.17 -20.81 0.36
C GLY A 56 -10.80 -21.45 0.59
N SER A 57 -10.12 -21.89 -0.47
CA SER A 57 -8.77 -22.47 -0.45
C SER A 57 -7.66 -21.53 -0.94
N VAL A 58 -7.99 -20.30 -1.32
CA VAL A 58 -7.04 -19.34 -1.90
C VAL A 58 -6.52 -18.39 -0.82
N THR A 59 -5.19 -18.33 -0.68
CA THR A 59 -4.57 -17.33 0.20
C THR A 59 -4.69 -15.95 -0.42
N MET A 60 -5.29 -14.99 0.31
CA MET A 60 -5.54 -13.65 -0.19
C MET A 60 -4.63 -12.58 0.44
N ALA A 61 -4.26 -12.74 1.72
CA ALA A 61 -3.56 -11.72 2.50
C ALA A 61 -2.24 -11.30 1.85
N GLY A 62 -2.09 -10.00 1.58
CA GLY A 62 -0.89 -9.38 1.01
C GLY A 62 -0.65 -9.63 -0.48
N ARG A 63 -1.50 -10.41 -1.15
CA ARG A 63 -1.35 -10.72 -2.58
C ARG A 63 -2.06 -9.70 -3.45
N THR A 64 -1.77 -9.70 -4.76
CA THR A 64 -2.47 -8.83 -5.70
C THR A 64 -3.82 -9.44 -6.10
N ASP A 65 -4.83 -8.61 -6.33
CA ASP A 65 -6.16 -9.06 -6.76
C ASP A 65 -6.07 -9.93 -8.03
N ALA A 66 -5.22 -9.55 -8.99
CA ALA A 66 -5.01 -10.32 -10.22
C ALA A 66 -4.49 -11.73 -9.96
N VAL A 67 -3.53 -11.88 -9.05
CA VAL A 67 -2.95 -13.19 -8.67
C VAL A 67 -3.98 -14.02 -7.91
N ILE A 68 -4.75 -13.42 -7.00
CA ILE A 68 -5.82 -14.10 -6.26
C ILE A 68 -6.86 -14.70 -7.23
N VAL A 69 -7.29 -13.92 -8.22
CA VAL A 69 -8.25 -14.35 -9.24
C VAL A 69 -7.66 -15.46 -10.13
N SER A 70 -6.41 -15.31 -10.55
CA SER A 70 -5.71 -16.35 -11.35
C SER A 70 -5.57 -17.68 -10.61
N ASP A 71 -5.26 -17.62 -9.31
CA ASP A 71 -5.16 -18.84 -8.48
C ASP A 71 -6.53 -19.50 -8.32
N ALA A 72 -7.59 -18.70 -8.06
CA ALA A 72 -8.94 -19.25 -8.00
C ALA A 72 -9.35 -19.89 -9.33
N ALA A 73 -9.05 -19.25 -10.46
CA ALA A 73 -9.30 -19.82 -11.79
C ALA A 73 -8.57 -21.16 -11.96
N THR A 74 -7.29 -21.21 -11.56
CA THR A 74 -6.48 -22.45 -11.63
C THR A 74 -7.08 -23.57 -10.77
N VAL A 75 -7.45 -23.26 -9.53
CA VAL A 75 -8.06 -24.23 -8.59
C VAL A 75 -9.35 -24.83 -9.16
N HIS A 76 -10.12 -24.03 -9.88
CA HIS A 76 -11.42 -24.46 -10.45
C HIS A 76 -11.35 -24.88 -11.92
N GLY A 77 -10.14 -25.02 -12.48
CA GLY A 77 -9.95 -25.51 -13.86
C GLY A 77 -10.41 -24.53 -14.95
N ILE A 78 -10.47 -23.24 -14.64
CA ILE A 78 -10.81 -22.17 -15.60
C ILE A 78 -9.54 -21.82 -16.37
N PRO A 79 -9.54 -21.88 -17.72
CA PRO A 79 -8.39 -21.51 -18.54
C PRO A 79 -7.94 -20.05 -18.33
N ASN A 80 -6.63 -19.79 -18.39
CA ASN A 80 -6.08 -18.44 -18.21
C ASN A 80 -6.48 -17.45 -19.31
N ASP A 81 -6.96 -17.94 -20.45
CA ASP A 81 -7.46 -17.16 -21.58
C ASP A 81 -9.00 -17.09 -21.63
N ASP A 82 -9.67 -17.55 -20.58
CA ASP A 82 -11.13 -17.46 -20.49
C ASP A 82 -11.58 -15.99 -20.53
N PRO A 83 -12.51 -15.62 -21.42
CA PRO A 83 -12.98 -14.24 -21.55
C PRO A 83 -13.66 -13.70 -20.26
N GLY A 84 -14.18 -14.59 -19.42
CA GLY A 84 -14.73 -14.22 -18.11
C GLY A 84 -13.71 -13.57 -17.20
N LEU A 85 -12.43 -13.93 -17.28
CA LEU A 85 -11.37 -13.30 -16.50
C LEU A 85 -11.19 -11.81 -16.83
N THR A 86 -11.45 -11.43 -18.09
CA THR A 86 -11.42 -10.03 -18.51
C THR A 86 -12.58 -9.24 -17.90
N SER A 87 -13.79 -9.83 -17.86
CA SER A 87 -14.99 -9.18 -17.33
C SER A 87 -15.10 -9.26 -15.79
N PHE A 88 -14.36 -10.16 -15.15
CA PHE A 88 -14.42 -10.38 -13.71
C PHE A 88 -14.22 -9.09 -12.91
N ARG A 89 -13.24 -8.27 -13.31
CA ARG A 89 -12.93 -7.02 -12.60
C ARG A 89 -14.14 -6.10 -12.51
N ASP A 90 -14.87 -5.90 -13.59
CA ASP A 90 -16.03 -4.99 -13.60
C ASP A 90 -17.15 -5.52 -12.72
N VAL A 91 -17.44 -6.82 -12.77
CA VAL A 91 -18.42 -7.50 -11.92
C VAL A 91 -18.01 -7.43 -10.45
N TYR A 92 -16.72 -7.66 -10.14
CA TYR A 92 -16.17 -7.50 -8.80
C TYR A 92 -16.37 -6.08 -8.25
N LEU A 93 -16.07 -5.06 -9.05
CA LEU A 93 -16.23 -3.66 -8.64
C LEU A 93 -17.70 -3.29 -8.40
N GLU A 94 -18.63 -3.83 -9.18
CA GLU A 94 -20.06 -3.63 -8.94
C GLU A 94 -20.48 -4.23 -7.59
N HIS A 95 -20.10 -5.48 -7.32
CA HIS A 95 -20.36 -6.11 -6.02
C HIS A 95 -19.66 -5.36 -4.88
N LEU A 96 -18.41 -4.91 -5.05
CA LEU A 96 -17.68 -4.21 -3.99
C LEU A 96 -18.37 -2.91 -3.56
N ARG A 97 -18.92 -2.13 -4.52
CA ARG A 97 -19.69 -0.90 -4.22
C ARG A 97 -20.93 -1.19 -3.37
N ASN A 98 -21.52 -2.37 -3.50
CA ASN A 98 -22.64 -2.80 -2.71
C ASN A 98 -22.19 -3.36 -1.35
N GLU A 99 -21.26 -4.31 -1.35
CA GLU A 99 -20.77 -5.02 -0.17
C GLU A 99 -20.04 -4.11 0.83
N ILE A 100 -19.42 -3.03 0.36
CA ILE A 100 -18.73 -2.06 1.22
C ILE A 100 -19.71 -1.36 2.18
N ASN A 101 -21.00 -1.34 1.88
CA ASN A 101 -22.02 -0.76 2.78
C ASN A 101 -22.52 -1.75 3.83
N ALA A 102 -22.35 -3.06 3.62
CA ALA A 102 -22.76 -4.07 4.56
C ALA A 102 -21.91 -4.05 5.85
N PRO A 103 -22.49 -4.38 7.01
CA PRO A 103 -21.73 -4.57 8.24
C PRO A 103 -20.80 -5.77 8.12
N GLY A 104 -19.73 -5.77 8.91
CA GLY A 104 -18.81 -6.90 8.97
C GLY A 104 -17.83 -6.78 10.14
N PRO A 105 -17.12 -7.86 10.47
CA PRO A 105 -16.23 -7.89 11.61
C PRO A 105 -15.08 -6.89 11.46
N ARG A 106 -14.78 -6.18 12.55
CA ARG A 106 -13.67 -5.21 12.62
C ARG A 106 -13.69 -4.14 11.51
N LYS A 107 -14.84 -3.89 10.85
CA LYS A 107 -14.95 -2.89 9.81
C LYS A 107 -14.66 -1.50 10.36
N GLY A 108 -13.68 -0.81 9.79
CA GLY A 108 -13.31 0.53 10.23
C GLY A 108 -11.92 0.95 9.75
N ILE A 109 -11.59 2.19 10.09
CA ILE A 109 -10.23 2.73 9.95
C ILE A 109 -9.36 2.11 11.06
N MET A 110 -8.14 1.72 10.72
CA MET A 110 -7.22 1.14 11.71
C MET A 110 -6.80 2.18 12.75
N PRO A 111 -6.46 1.73 13.99
CA PRO A 111 -6.09 2.64 15.06
C PRO A 111 -4.94 3.57 14.67
N GLY A 112 -5.11 4.88 14.91
CA GLY A 112 -4.11 5.92 14.66
C GLY A 112 -3.97 6.40 13.21
N VAL A 113 -4.60 5.74 12.23
CA VAL A 113 -4.43 6.06 10.81
C VAL A 113 -4.83 7.51 10.50
N ARG A 114 -6.04 7.94 10.88
CA ARG A 114 -6.51 9.29 10.52
C ARG A 114 -5.64 10.39 11.14
N PRO A 115 -5.33 10.40 12.44
CA PRO A 115 -4.43 11.40 13.04
C PRO A 115 -3.03 11.41 12.41
N LEU A 116 -2.51 10.23 12.04
CA LEU A 116 -1.22 10.14 11.37
C LEU A 116 -1.27 10.77 9.98
N LEU A 117 -2.27 10.43 9.16
CA LEU A 117 -2.41 10.97 7.80
C LEU A 117 -2.66 12.49 7.83
N ASP A 118 -3.48 13.00 8.76
CA ASP A 118 -3.68 14.44 8.96
C ASP A 118 -2.35 15.15 9.26
N THR A 119 -1.53 14.55 10.12
CA THR A 119 -0.21 15.10 10.47
C THR A 119 0.76 15.07 9.29
N LEU A 120 0.81 13.94 8.55
CA LEU A 120 1.69 13.79 7.39
C LEU A 120 1.28 14.75 6.25
N ALA A 121 -0.03 14.99 6.05
CA ALA A 121 -0.53 15.91 5.04
C ALA A 121 -0.12 17.39 5.26
N CYS A 122 0.18 17.76 6.51
CA CYS A 122 0.67 19.10 6.84
C CYS A 122 2.18 19.28 6.66
N ARG A 123 2.92 18.23 6.23
CA ARG A 123 4.38 18.26 6.14
C ARG A 123 4.84 18.39 4.69
N SER A 124 5.79 19.31 4.46
CA SER A 124 6.42 19.53 3.15
C SER A 124 7.62 18.61 2.89
N ASP A 125 8.14 17.93 3.93
CA ASP A 125 9.26 16.99 3.86
C ASP A 125 8.83 15.52 3.74
N VAL A 126 7.52 15.27 3.52
CA VAL A 126 6.93 13.95 3.37
C VAL A 126 6.04 13.90 2.12
N TYR A 127 6.11 12.81 1.38
CA TYR A 127 5.21 12.48 0.29
C TYR A 127 4.58 11.11 0.57
N VAL A 128 3.26 11.07 0.72
CA VAL A 128 2.52 9.83 0.94
C VAL A 128 1.93 9.30 -0.36
N ALA A 129 1.98 7.98 -0.56
CA ALA A 129 1.37 7.32 -1.70
C ALA A 129 0.90 5.90 -1.30
N LEU A 130 0.16 5.24 -2.19
CA LEU A 130 -0.31 3.87 -1.97
C LEU A 130 0.65 2.86 -2.59
N LEU A 131 0.74 1.68 -1.95
CA LEU A 131 1.38 0.50 -2.49
C LEU A 131 0.54 -0.71 -2.05
N THR A 132 -0.31 -1.20 -2.95
CA THR A 132 -1.30 -2.21 -2.58
C THR A 132 -1.51 -3.25 -3.68
N GLY A 133 -1.85 -4.47 -3.27
CA GLY A 133 -2.26 -5.53 -4.17
C GLY A 133 -3.65 -5.36 -4.78
N ASN A 134 -4.44 -4.42 -4.30
CA ASN A 134 -5.76 -4.14 -4.84
C ASN A 134 -5.70 -3.60 -6.28
N TYR A 135 -6.70 -3.88 -7.10
CA TYR A 135 -6.97 -3.08 -8.29
C TYR A 135 -7.19 -1.61 -7.89
N GLU A 136 -6.76 -0.66 -8.73
CA GLU A 136 -6.87 0.78 -8.44
C GLU A 136 -8.29 1.20 -8.10
N ASP A 137 -9.28 0.77 -8.90
CA ASP A 137 -10.68 1.10 -8.67
C ASP A 137 -11.23 0.48 -7.37
N ALA A 138 -10.78 -0.74 -7.01
CA ALA A 138 -11.15 -1.37 -5.74
C ALA A 138 -10.54 -0.65 -4.54
N ALA A 139 -9.27 -0.26 -4.63
CA ALA A 139 -8.60 0.57 -3.64
C ALA A 139 -9.33 1.90 -3.43
N ARG A 140 -9.75 2.53 -4.53
CA ARG A 140 -10.50 3.78 -4.51
C ARG A 140 -11.86 3.60 -3.82
N VAL A 141 -12.66 2.61 -4.18
CA VAL A 141 -13.95 2.32 -3.52
C VAL A 141 -13.77 2.15 -2.01
N LYS A 142 -12.76 1.36 -1.59
CA LYS A 142 -12.48 1.13 -0.17
C LYS A 142 -12.11 2.42 0.56
N LEU A 143 -11.17 3.19 0.02
CA LEU A 143 -10.66 4.39 0.71
C LEU A 143 -11.63 5.58 0.63
N GLU A 144 -12.41 5.74 -0.44
CA GLU A 144 -13.48 6.76 -0.51
C GLU A 144 -14.56 6.50 0.52
N TYR A 145 -14.95 5.23 0.77
CA TYR A 145 -15.93 4.88 1.81
C TYR A 145 -15.52 5.37 3.20
N PHE A 146 -14.21 5.36 3.51
CA PHE A 146 -13.68 5.83 4.80
C PHE A 146 -13.16 7.27 4.75
N ASP A 147 -13.34 8.01 3.65
CA ASP A 147 -12.82 9.37 3.44
C ASP A 147 -11.29 9.44 3.64
N LEU A 148 -10.55 8.46 3.08
CA LEU A 148 -9.09 8.40 3.12
C LEU A 148 -8.44 8.58 1.75
N TRP A 149 -9.16 8.40 0.63
CA TRP A 149 -8.58 8.51 -0.70
C TRP A 149 -7.87 9.85 -0.96
N ARG A 150 -8.40 10.91 -0.40
CA ARG A 150 -7.90 12.30 -0.55
C ARG A 150 -6.45 12.52 -0.08
N TYR A 151 -5.91 11.65 0.80
CA TYR A 151 -4.54 11.79 1.29
C TYR A 151 -3.49 11.29 0.29
N PHE A 152 -3.89 10.52 -0.71
CA PHE A 152 -2.98 9.81 -1.59
C PHE A 152 -3.08 10.33 -3.03
N PRO A 153 -2.12 11.16 -3.48
CA PRO A 153 -2.12 11.71 -4.84
C PRO A 153 -1.88 10.66 -5.92
N CYS A 154 -1.30 9.50 -5.55
CA CYS A 154 -1.02 8.39 -6.47
C CYS A 154 -0.67 7.11 -5.70
N GLY A 155 -0.38 6.05 -6.45
CA GLY A 155 0.08 4.78 -5.91
C GLY A 155 0.52 3.79 -6.98
N ALA A 156 0.92 2.60 -6.53
CA ALA A 156 1.01 1.41 -7.36
C ALA A 156 -0.02 0.39 -6.87
N PHE A 157 -0.67 -0.24 -7.83
CA PHE A 157 -1.80 -1.12 -7.63
C PHE A 157 -1.55 -2.48 -8.28
N GLY A 158 -2.34 -3.48 -7.87
CA GLY A 158 -2.23 -4.85 -8.36
C GLY A 158 -2.61 -5.06 -9.83
N ASP A 159 -2.98 -3.99 -10.55
CA ASP A 159 -3.34 -4.03 -11.96
C ASP A 159 -2.17 -4.55 -12.81
N GLY A 160 -2.33 -5.75 -13.37
CA GLY A 160 -1.32 -6.37 -14.23
C GLY A 160 0.04 -6.63 -13.55
N ALA A 161 0.10 -6.59 -12.22
CA ALA A 161 1.30 -6.94 -11.49
C ALA A 161 1.37 -8.46 -11.29
N PRO A 162 2.40 -9.15 -11.81
CA PRO A 162 2.55 -10.60 -11.65
C PRO A 162 2.85 -10.99 -10.20
N ASP A 163 3.43 -10.09 -9.43
CA ASP A 163 3.69 -10.21 -8.02
C ASP A 163 3.74 -8.84 -7.32
N ARG A 164 3.77 -8.85 -5.98
CA ARG A 164 3.81 -7.64 -5.18
C ARG A 164 5.17 -6.92 -5.21
N ASN A 165 6.27 -7.65 -5.46
CA ASN A 165 7.62 -7.09 -5.40
C ASN A 165 7.87 -6.03 -6.48
N GLY A 166 7.20 -6.15 -7.63
CA GLY A 166 7.25 -5.17 -8.72
C GLY A 166 6.51 -3.86 -8.43
N LEU A 167 5.69 -3.79 -7.37
CA LEU A 167 4.87 -2.60 -7.11
C LEU A 167 5.70 -1.41 -6.63
N LEU A 168 6.74 -1.60 -5.82
CA LEU A 168 7.51 -0.48 -5.28
C LEU A 168 8.22 0.33 -6.36
N PRO A 169 8.97 -0.25 -7.30
CA PRO A 169 9.54 0.49 -8.43
C PRO A 169 8.47 1.25 -9.23
N ARG A 170 7.31 0.61 -9.49
CA ARG A 170 6.18 1.24 -10.20
C ARG A 170 5.61 2.44 -9.41
N ALA A 171 5.52 2.34 -8.08
CA ALA A 171 5.08 3.46 -7.24
C ALA A 171 6.01 4.66 -7.39
N ILE A 172 7.34 4.45 -7.34
CA ILE A 172 8.33 5.51 -7.51
C ILE A 172 8.25 6.15 -8.90
N GLU A 173 8.08 5.36 -9.95
CA GLU A 173 7.87 5.87 -11.31
C GLU A 173 6.58 6.72 -11.42
N THR A 174 5.49 6.25 -10.83
CA THR A 174 4.20 6.96 -10.82
C THR A 174 4.31 8.28 -10.06
N ILE A 175 4.98 8.30 -8.90
CA ILE A 175 5.24 9.50 -8.11
C ILE A 175 6.00 10.53 -8.95
N ARG A 176 7.09 10.09 -9.60
CA ARG A 176 7.90 10.96 -10.48
C ARG A 176 7.09 11.50 -11.65
N ALA A 177 6.32 10.65 -12.32
CA ALA A 177 5.49 11.04 -13.47
C ALA A 177 4.40 12.06 -13.10
N ARG A 178 3.97 12.09 -11.83
CA ARG A 178 3.01 13.06 -11.29
C ARG A 178 3.66 14.32 -10.68
N GLY A 179 4.96 14.52 -10.90
CA GLY A 179 5.69 15.69 -10.40
C GLY A 179 6.05 15.62 -8.91
N GLY A 180 5.97 14.44 -8.30
CA GLY A 180 6.42 14.19 -6.93
C GLY A 180 7.95 14.09 -6.84
N PRO A 181 8.49 13.80 -5.64
CA PRO A 181 9.93 13.74 -5.41
C PRO A 181 10.60 12.61 -6.21
N THR A 182 11.82 12.86 -6.66
CA THR A 182 12.67 11.85 -7.29
C THR A 182 13.52 11.20 -6.21
N VAL A 183 13.23 9.94 -5.91
CA VAL A 183 13.95 9.12 -4.93
C VAL A 183 14.26 7.75 -5.54
N ALA A 184 15.28 7.06 -5.04
CA ALA A 184 15.50 5.66 -5.37
C ALA A 184 14.48 4.78 -4.61
N PRO A 185 14.08 3.60 -5.14
CA PRO A 185 13.21 2.68 -4.42
C PRO A 185 13.71 2.35 -3.00
N SER A 186 15.03 2.20 -2.82
CA SER A 186 15.67 1.94 -1.52
C SER A 186 15.57 3.09 -0.51
N GLU A 187 15.16 4.28 -0.95
CA GLU A 187 14.97 5.44 -0.07
C GLU A 187 13.51 5.59 0.42
N ALA A 188 12.62 4.76 -0.11
CA ALA A 188 11.22 4.72 0.30
C ALA A 188 11.03 3.94 1.60
N ILE A 189 9.89 4.20 2.26
CA ILE A 189 9.41 3.43 3.41
C ILE A 189 8.11 2.76 3.01
N VAL A 190 8.00 1.46 3.26
CA VAL A 190 6.77 0.70 3.04
C VAL A 190 6.12 0.44 4.40
N VAL A 191 4.84 0.78 4.52
CA VAL A 191 4.02 0.51 5.71
C VAL A 191 2.96 -0.51 5.32
N GLY A 192 2.95 -1.68 5.97
CA GLY A 192 2.03 -2.77 5.65
C GLY A 192 1.84 -3.72 6.83
N ASP A 193 0.88 -4.65 6.74
CA ASP A 193 0.52 -5.56 7.82
C ASP A 193 0.87 -7.04 7.54
N THR A 194 1.50 -7.31 6.39
CA THR A 194 1.79 -8.69 5.98
C THR A 194 3.29 -8.95 5.72
N PRO A 195 3.74 -10.22 5.80
CA PRO A 195 5.07 -10.61 5.36
C PRO A 195 5.38 -10.25 3.90
N LEU A 196 4.35 -10.13 3.04
CA LEU A 196 4.53 -9.75 1.63
C LEU A 196 4.84 -8.25 1.47
N ASP A 197 4.40 -7.39 2.41
CA ASP A 197 4.82 -5.98 2.46
C ASP A 197 6.31 -5.87 2.80
N VAL A 198 6.73 -6.65 3.79
CA VAL A 198 8.13 -6.72 4.21
C VAL A 198 9.01 -7.22 3.06
N ALA A 199 8.60 -8.29 2.38
CA ALA A 199 9.31 -8.84 1.23
C ALA A 199 9.38 -7.85 0.05
N CYS A 200 8.29 -7.11 -0.21
CA CYS A 200 8.23 -6.07 -1.25
C CYS A 200 9.23 -4.94 -0.97
N ALA A 201 9.31 -4.48 0.27
CA ALA A 201 10.30 -3.49 0.69
C ALA A 201 11.72 -4.03 0.51
N ALA A 202 12.01 -5.22 1.04
CA ALA A 202 13.32 -5.87 0.99
C ALA A 202 13.81 -6.09 -0.46
N ALA A 203 12.92 -6.48 -1.38
CA ALA A 203 13.25 -6.70 -2.79
C ALA A 203 13.81 -5.45 -3.49
N SER A 204 13.52 -4.26 -2.97
CA SER A 204 14.01 -2.98 -3.48
C SER A 204 15.02 -2.29 -2.54
N GLY A 205 15.42 -2.95 -1.46
CA GLY A 205 16.27 -2.37 -0.43
C GLY A 205 15.62 -1.23 0.35
N ALA A 206 14.27 -1.11 0.29
CA ALA A 206 13.50 -0.12 1.03
C ALA A 206 13.29 -0.56 2.48
N ARG A 207 13.02 0.41 3.34
CA ARG A 207 12.71 0.16 4.74
C ARG A 207 11.26 -0.27 4.91
N SER A 208 11.04 -1.32 5.71
CA SER A 208 9.72 -1.83 6.07
C SER A 208 9.31 -1.43 7.49
N ILE A 209 8.08 -0.94 7.62
CA ILE A 209 7.43 -0.72 8.92
C ILE A 209 6.16 -1.57 8.92
N ALA A 210 6.20 -2.68 9.65
CA ALA A 210 5.08 -3.59 9.74
C ALA A 210 4.16 -3.23 10.90
N VAL A 211 2.84 -3.27 10.68
CA VAL A 211 1.81 -3.03 11.69
C VAL A 211 0.99 -4.30 11.94
N ALA A 212 0.85 -4.70 13.20
CA ALA A 212 0.17 -5.94 13.57
C ALA A 212 -1.36 -5.76 13.69
N THR A 213 -1.96 -5.01 12.76
CA THR A 213 -3.39 -4.68 12.74
C THR A 213 -4.22 -5.60 11.84
N GLY A 214 -3.57 -6.32 10.93
CA GLY A 214 -4.19 -7.27 10.02
C GLY A 214 -4.31 -8.70 10.59
N SER A 215 -3.91 -9.66 9.79
CA SER A 215 -3.98 -11.10 10.10
C SER A 215 -2.69 -11.64 10.73
N PHE A 216 -1.59 -10.91 10.69
CA PHE A 216 -0.29 -11.33 11.19
C PHE A 216 0.06 -10.61 12.49
N GLY A 217 0.47 -11.38 13.51
CA GLY A 217 0.96 -10.84 14.76
C GLY A 217 2.40 -10.34 14.67
N THR A 218 2.84 -9.62 15.71
CA THR A 218 4.18 -9.00 15.77
C THR A 218 5.32 -10.00 15.54
N ASP A 219 5.19 -11.23 16.05
CA ASP A 219 6.25 -12.25 15.92
C ASP A 219 6.39 -12.75 14.48
N ALA A 220 5.28 -12.95 13.78
CA ALA A 220 5.30 -13.32 12.38
C ALA A 220 5.93 -12.23 11.50
N LEU A 221 5.63 -10.95 11.78
CA LEU A 221 6.18 -9.80 11.06
C LEU A 221 7.68 -9.62 11.35
N ARG A 222 8.12 -9.85 12.59
CA ARG A 222 9.56 -9.88 12.94
C ARG A 222 10.28 -11.02 12.25
N ALA A 223 9.68 -12.22 12.25
CA ALA A 223 10.23 -13.39 11.58
C ALA A 223 10.35 -13.20 10.05
N ALA A 224 9.48 -12.38 9.46
CA ALA A 224 9.56 -11.99 8.05
C ALA A 224 10.69 -10.97 7.76
N GLY A 225 11.36 -10.44 8.78
CA GLY A 225 12.48 -9.51 8.63
C GLY A 225 12.07 -8.04 8.55
N ALA A 226 10.92 -7.66 9.09
CA ALA A 226 10.51 -6.26 9.15
C ALA A 226 11.53 -5.42 9.95
N ASP A 227 11.96 -4.26 9.40
CA ASP A 227 12.91 -3.36 10.07
C ASP A 227 12.33 -2.76 11.35
N VAL A 228 11.04 -2.49 11.35
CA VAL A 228 10.29 -2.05 12.53
C VAL A 228 8.95 -2.75 12.57
N VAL A 229 8.53 -3.19 13.76
CA VAL A 229 7.20 -3.77 13.97
C VAL A 229 6.47 -2.96 15.04
N LEU A 230 5.30 -2.47 14.69
CA LEU A 230 4.39 -1.72 15.56
C LEU A 230 3.13 -2.56 15.84
N HIS A 231 2.49 -2.37 16.98
CA HIS A 231 1.19 -2.95 17.24
C HIS A 231 0.09 -2.32 16.38
N ASP A 232 0.12 -1.00 16.29
CA ASP A 232 -0.77 -0.16 15.49
C ASP A 232 -0.15 1.23 15.30
N LEU A 233 -0.90 2.19 14.74
CA LEU A 233 -0.47 3.55 14.48
C LEU A 233 -1.00 4.58 15.50
N SER A 234 -1.51 4.16 16.66
CA SER A 234 -2.21 5.03 17.63
C SER A 234 -1.28 6.06 18.28
N ASP A 235 -0.03 5.69 18.57
CA ASP A 235 0.97 6.65 19.06
C ASP A 235 1.59 7.41 17.89
N THR A 236 0.87 8.42 17.40
CA THR A 236 1.30 9.24 16.26
C THR A 236 2.72 9.79 16.44
N GLN A 237 3.12 10.17 17.65
CA GLN A 237 4.47 10.73 17.89
C GLN A 237 5.56 9.66 17.77
N ALA A 238 5.33 8.47 18.32
CA ALA A 238 6.26 7.35 18.16
C ALA A 238 6.36 6.92 16.68
N VAL A 239 5.22 6.86 15.98
CA VAL A 239 5.18 6.53 14.54
C VAL A 239 5.95 7.56 13.71
N LEU A 240 5.75 8.86 13.96
CA LEU A 240 6.49 9.93 13.27
C LEU A 240 8.00 9.83 13.50
N ARG A 241 8.45 9.54 14.73
CA ARG A 241 9.88 9.29 14.98
C ARG A 241 10.42 8.16 14.12
N VAL A 242 9.70 7.05 14.04
CA VAL A 242 10.09 5.90 13.21
C VAL A 242 10.10 6.23 11.73
N LEU A 243 9.11 6.97 11.23
CA LEU A 243 8.98 7.34 9.82
C LEU A 243 10.01 8.41 9.39
N ILE A 244 10.35 9.36 10.29
CA ILE A 244 11.07 10.58 9.89
C ILE A 244 12.50 10.61 10.44
N GLU A 245 12.74 10.19 11.69
CA GLU A 245 14.03 10.41 12.39
C GLU A 245 15.06 9.29 12.18
N SER A 246 14.66 8.10 11.72
CA SER A 246 15.49 6.89 11.79
C SER A 246 16.55 6.73 10.68
N GLN A 247 17.01 7.79 10.03
CA GLN A 247 18.15 7.73 9.09
C GLN A 247 19.39 8.47 9.56
N SER A 248 19.49 8.85 10.85
CA SER A 248 20.67 9.55 11.39
C SER A 248 21.69 8.65 12.09
N LEU A 249 21.57 7.31 11.92
CA LEU A 249 22.53 6.34 12.46
C LEU A 249 23.06 5.44 11.36
N ALA A 250 23.97 5.96 10.57
CA ALA A 250 24.94 5.23 9.78
C ALA A 250 26.28 5.96 9.80
#